data_65d7f6228e2652548b1c8cfa40d26313
#
_entry.id   65d7f6228e2652548b1c8cfa40d26313
#
_cell.length_a   1.000
_cell.length_b   1.000
_cell.length_c   1.000
_cell.angle_alpha   90.00
_cell.angle_beta   90.00
_cell.angle_gamma   90.00
#
_symmetry.space_group_name_H-M   'P 1'
#
loop_
_entity.id
_entity.type
_entity.pdbx_description
1 polymer ?
#
loop_
_entity_poly.entity_id
_entity_poly.type
_entity_poly.pdbx_seq_one_letter_code
_entity_poly.pdbx_strand_id
1 'polypeptide(L)'
;MTKIFIIGLPRTGTTSISVALLECGFNVAHTAFTQHAFELADVISDSPCFSDYQQLDLLFPNSKFVYLQRERSKWVPSMQRLLTKMAPHLLPKTGHFNPVLKRSFMQTFELSNAQLLTEQHLSRCYEKHQQQVELYFNGRSDLLSIDISMPGSLQTLFTFLGLDCNDNQHFPHLNQGTQVSNWKNYKHANKINSLSAGKNHRRFFDYHDLPI
;
A
#
# COMPACT_ATOMS: atom_id res chain seq x y z
N MET A 1 -3.40 -0.77 -19.72
CA MET A 1 -2.06 -0.99 -19.14
C MET A 1 -2.21 -1.85 -17.91
N THR A 2 -1.39 -2.87 -17.77
CA THR A 2 -1.32 -3.71 -16.58
C THR A 2 -0.79 -2.86 -15.42
N LYS A 3 -1.51 -2.80 -14.29
CA LYS A 3 -1.06 -2.09 -13.09
C LYS A 3 -0.42 -3.04 -12.09
N ILE A 4 0.36 -2.50 -11.18
CA ILE A 4 0.95 -3.24 -10.06
C ILE A 4 0.40 -2.63 -8.77
N PHE A 5 -0.30 -3.44 -7.99
CA PHE A 5 -0.86 -3.04 -6.70
C PHE A 5 -0.08 -3.66 -5.55
N ILE A 6 0.45 -2.81 -4.68
CA ILE A 6 1.14 -3.25 -3.46
C ILE A 6 0.11 -3.22 -2.32
N ILE A 7 -0.38 -4.39 -1.94
CA ILE A 7 -1.54 -4.58 -1.05
C ILE A 7 -1.19 -4.96 0.38
N GLY A 8 0.09 -4.89 0.76
CA GLY A 8 0.51 -5.07 2.14
C GLY A 8 0.00 -3.94 3.05
N LEU A 9 -0.29 -4.30 4.30
CA LEU A 9 -0.73 -3.33 5.30
C LEU A 9 0.30 -2.19 5.49
N PRO A 10 -0.11 -1.00 5.94
CA PRO A 10 0.83 0.05 6.32
C PRO A 10 1.91 -0.49 7.28
N ARG A 11 3.14 0.00 7.17
CA ARG A 11 4.30 -0.43 7.96
C ARG A 11 4.90 -1.80 7.62
N THR A 12 4.51 -2.43 6.52
CA THR A 12 5.15 -3.64 5.98
C THR A 12 6.29 -3.35 5.00
N GLY A 13 6.59 -2.08 4.72
CA GLY A 13 7.67 -1.68 3.80
C GLY A 13 7.20 -1.09 2.48
N THR A 14 5.96 -0.62 2.43
CA THR A 14 5.33 0.00 1.24
C THR A 14 6.17 1.15 0.65
N THR A 15 6.85 1.95 1.48
CA THR A 15 7.74 3.01 0.99
C THR A 15 8.98 2.45 0.30
N SER A 16 9.62 1.41 0.85
CA SER A 16 10.85 0.84 0.28
C SER A 16 10.61 0.20 -1.09
N ILE A 17 9.53 -0.56 -1.22
CA ILE A 17 9.17 -1.15 -2.52
C ILE A 17 8.77 -0.07 -3.54
N SER A 18 8.06 0.98 -3.09
CA SER A 18 7.70 2.10 -3.97
C SER A 18 8.93 2.82 -4.53
N VAL A 19 9.96 3.04 -3.70
CA VAL A 19 11.22 3.62 -4.16
C VAL A 19 11.96 2.68 -5.12
N ALA A 20 12.05 1.38 -4.80
CA ALA A 20 12.68 0.42 -5.70
C ALA A 20 12.04 0.41 -7.10
N LEU A 21 10.70 0.48 -7.17
CA LEU A 21 9.99 0.51 -8.45
C LEU A 21 10.09 1.87 -9.17
N LEU A 22 10.24 2.99 -8.45
CA LEU A 22 10.61 4.27 -9.06
C LEU A 22 11.96 4.20 -9.76
N GLU A 23 12.96 3.60 -9.11
CA GLU A 23 14.30 3.43 -9.68
C GLU A 23 14.31 2.49 -10.91
N CYS A 24 13.30 1.63 -11.03
CA CYS A 24 13.06 0.82 -12.24
C CYS A 24 12.32 1.58 -13.36
N GLY A 25 12.03 2.88 -13.18
CA GLY A 25 11.39 3.73 -14.17
C GLY A 25 9.86 3.74 -14.18
N PHE A 26 9.20 3.04 -13.24
CA PHE A 26 7.74 3.09 -13.12
C PHE A 26 7.24 4.43 -12.60
N ASN A 27 6.05 4.83 -13.04
CA ASN A 27 5.30 5.92 -12.42
C ASN A 27 4.62 5.40 -11.14
N VAL A 28 5.03 5.89 -9.97
CA VAL A 28 4.62 5.32 -8.68
C VAL A 28 3.82 6.31 -7.84
N ALA A 29 2.63 5.90 -7.41
CA ALA A 29 1.86 6.54 -6.36
C ALA A 29 1.97 5.72 -5.06
N HIS A 30 2.68 6.20 -4.05
CA HIS A 30 2.75 5.51 -2.74
C HIS A 30 1.38 5.44 -2.05
N THR A 31 0.52 6.41 -2.28
CA THR A 31 -0.91 6.39 -2.01
C THR A 31 -1.62 7.01 -3.21
N ALA A 32 -2.85 6.59 -3.51
CA ALA A 32 -3.64 7.20 -4.57
C ALA A 32 -5.06 7.44 -4.08
N PHE A 33 -5.49 8.70 -4.06
CA PHE A 33 -6.79 9.08 -3.52
C PHE A 33 -7.76 9.62 -4.57
N THR A 34 -7.27 9.89 -5.78
CA THR A 34 -8.07 10.44 -6.88
C THR A 34 -8.03 9.52 -8.09
N GLN A 35 -9.08 9.54 -8.90
CA GLN A 35 -9.11 8.80 -10.16
C GLN A 35 -7.89 9.11 -11.03
N HIS A 36 -7.53 10.39 -11.15
CA HIS A 36 -6.40 10.80 -11.97
C HIS A 36 -5.04 10.27 -11.46
N ALA A 37 -4.87 10.13 -10.14
CA ALA A 37 -3.68 9.47 -9.60
C ALA A 37 -3.60 8.00 -10.02
N PHE A 38 -4.73 7.27 -10.04
CA PHE A 38 -4.80 5.90 -10.56
C PHE A 38 -4.55 5.82 -12.06
N GLU A 39 -5.01 6.79 -12.85
CA GLU A 39 -4.75 6.84 -14.29
C GLU A 39 -3.26 6.99 -14.61
N LEU A 40 -2.57 7.89 -13.90
CA LEU A 40 -1.17 8.24 -14.13
C LEU A 40 -0.19 7.18 -13.62
N ALA A 41 -0.50 6.46 -12.53
CA ALA A 41 0.41 5.54 -11.90
C ALA A 41 0.41 4.16 -12.57
N ASP A 42 1.60 3.60 -12.77
CA ASP A 42 1.79 2.20 -13.14
C ASP A 42 1.77 1.32 -11.89
N VAL A 43 2.32 1.83 -10.78
CA VAL A 43 2.38 1.17 -9.48
C VAL A 43 1.68 2.01 -8.43
N ILE A 44 0.79 1.38 -7.67
CA ILE A 44 0.10 2.01 -6.54
C ILE A 44 0.31 1.17 -5.29
N SER A 45 0.65 1.83 -4.17
CA SER A 45 0.90 1.15 -2.90
C SER A 45 0.14 1.78 -1.74
N ASP A 46 0.14 1.13 -0.56
CA ASP A 46 -0.48 1.63 0.66
C ASP A 46 -2.00 1.89 0.48
N SER A 47 -2.52 3.00 0.97
CA SER A 47 -3.94 3.32 0.87
C SER A 47 -4.32 3.81 -0.53
N PRO A 48 -5.41 3.28 -1.14
CA PRO A 48 -6.36 2.32 -0.60
C PRO A 48 -6.05 0.85 -0.93
N CYS A 49 -4.91 0.52 -1.52
CA CYS A 49 -4.64 -0.81 -2.09
C CYS A 49 -4.81 -1.94 -1.06
N PHE A 50 -4.39 -1.73 0.19
CA PHE A 50 -4.49 -2.78 1.21
C PHE A 50 -5.94 -3.09 1.62
N SER A 51 -6.88 -2.16 1.47
CA SER A 51 -8.28 -2.36 1.82
C SER A 51 -9.15 -2.73 0.62
N ASP A 52 -8.78 -2.27 -0.57
CA ASP A 52 -9.65 -2.22 -1.74
C ASP A 52 -9.17 -3.16 -2.88
N TYR A 53 -8.25 -4.11 -2.58
CA TYR A 53 -7.61 -4.95 -3.60
C TYR A 53 -8.60 -5.76 -4.45
N GLN A 54 -9.73 -6.20 -3.90
CA GLN A 54 -10.75 -6.93 -4.64
C GLN A 54 -11.44 -6.02 -5.69
N GLN A 55 -11.77 -4.80 -5.32
CA GLN A 55 -12.36 -3.81 -6.23
C GLN A 55 -11.35 -3.37 -7.28
N LEU A 56 -10.09 -3.22 -6.89
CA LEU A 56 -9.01 -2.87 -7.82
C LEU A 56 -8.76 -3.96 -8.85
N ASP A 57 -8.88 -5.23 -8.47
CA ASP A 57 -8.76 -6.37 -9.37
C ASP A 57 -9.88 -6.35 -10.44
N LEU A 58 -11.11 -6.05 -10.03
CA LEU A 58 -12.24 -5.92 -10.95
C LEU A 58 -12.09 -4.73 -11.92
N LEU A 59 -11.62 -3.59 -11.42
CA LEU A 59 -11.50 -2.36 -12.20
C LEU A 59 -10.28 -2.33 -13.13
N PHE A 60 -9.23 -3.04 -12.77
CA PHE A 60 -7.98 -3.09 -13.53
C PHE A 60 -7.60 -4.53 -13.85
N PRO A 61 -8.32 -5.19 -14.76
CA PRO A 61 -8.07 -6.58 -15.10
C PRO A 61 -6.63 -6.80 -15.60
N ASN A 62 -6.10 -7.99 -15.37
CA ASN A 62 -4.72 -8.39 -15.69
C ASN A 62 -3.64 -7.64 -14.89
N SER A 63 -4.00 -7.03 -13.76
CA SER A 63 -3.03 -6.40 -12.86
C SER A 63 -2.25 -7.45 -12.07
N LYS A 64 -1.07 -7.07 -11.60
CA LYS A 64 -0.26 -7.86 -10.68
C LYS A 64 -0.38 -7.31 -9.26
N PHE A 65 -0.41 -8.21 -8.29
CA PHE A 65 -0.53 -7.87 -6.88
C PHE A 65 0.70 -8.30 -6.09
N VAL A 66 1.18 -7.45 -5.21
CA VAL A 66 2.29 -7.77 -4.30
C VAL A 66 1.81 -7.58 -2.88
N TYR A 67 1.73 -8.68 -2.15
CA TYR A 67 1.39 -8.70 -0.74
C TYR A 67 2.66 -8.65 0.11
N LEU A 68 2.85 -7.53 0.81
CA LEU A 68 3.99 -7.36 1.69
C LEU A 68 3.68 -7.94 3.06
N GLN A 69 4.49 -8.88 3.47
CA GLN A 69 4.49 -9.47 4.80
C GLN A 69 5.55 -8.81 5.69
N ARG A 70 5.34 -8.88 6.99
CA ARG A 70 6.31 -8.48 8.01
C ARG A 70 6.07 -9.28 9.27
N GLU A 71 7.14 -9.66 9.95
CA GLU A 71 7.05 -10.30 11.24
C GLU A 71 6.17 -9.50 12.20
N ARG A 72 5.13 -10.13 12.75
CA ARG A 72 4.09 -9.47 13.55
C ARG A 72 4.64 -8.77 14.79
N SER A 73 5.62 -9.38 15.46
CA SER A 73 6.31 -8.79 16.61
C SER A 73 6.98 -7.45 16.31
N LYS A 74 7.40 -7.22 15.06
CA LYS A 74 7.98 -5.97 14.57
C LYS A 74 6.92 -5.03 14.00
N TRP A 75 5.87 -5.60 13.40
CA TRP A 75 4.80 -4.82 12.78
C TRP A 75 3.91 -4.12 13.81
N VAL A 76 3.44 -4.85 14.86
CA VAL A 76 2.51 -4.32 15.87
C VAL A 76 3.01 -3.04 16.53
N PRO A 77 4.22 -2.97 17.11
CA PRO A 77 4.71 -1.73 17.73
C PRO A 77 4.84 -0.59 16.72
N SER A 78 5.18 -0.90 15.47
CA SER A 78 5.28 0.10 14.40
C SER A 78 3.91 0.66 14.02
N MET A 79 2.88 -0.21 13.98
CA MET A 79 1.51 0.19 13.67
C MET A 79 0.86 0.97 14.82
N GLN A 80 1.11 0.59 16.07
CA GLN A 80 0.68 1.36 17.24
C GLN A 80 1.17 2.81 17.17
N ARG A 81 2.46 3.03 16.90
CA ARG A 81 3.03 4.39 16.74
C ARG A 81 2.38 5.17 15.59
N LEU A 82 2.06 4.51 14.50
CA LEU A 82 1.39 5.14 13.36
C LEU A 82 -0.03 5.54 13.74
N LEU A 83 -0.83 4.62 14.27
CA LEU A 83 -2.22 4.87 14.63
C LEU A 83 -2.36 5.90 15.74
N THR A 84 -1.48 5.91 16.74
CA THR A 84 -1.47 6.96 17.77
C THR A 84 -1.42 8.37 17.17
N LYS A 85 -0.63 8.53 16.10
CA LYS A 85 -0.51 9.82 15.39
C LYS A 85 -1.68 10.10 14.44
N MET A 86 -2.22 9.06 13.81
CA MET A 86 -3.20 9.23 12.73
C MET A 86 -4.64 9.22 13.23
N ALA A 87 -4.97 8.48 14.29
CA ALA A 87 -6.35 8.26 14.72
C ALA A 87 -7.17 9.56 14.91
N PRO A 88 -6.65 10.64 15.52
CA PRO A 88 -7.40 11.89 15.63
C PRO A 88 -7.81 12.49 14.27
N HIS A 89 -6.99 12.26 13.25
CA HIS A 89 -7.19 12.80 11.91
C HIS A 89 -8.01 11.89 11.00
N LEU A 90 -8.24 10.65 11.42
CA LEU A 90 -9.07 9.65 10.73
C LEU A 90 -10.54 9.70 11.16
N LEU A 91 -10.89 10.49 12.19
CA LEU A 91 -12.28 10.62 12.65
C LEU A 91 -13.21 11.05 11.51
N PRO A 92 -14.40 10.43 11.37
CA PRO A 92 -15.29 10.68 10.22
C PRO A 92 -15.67 12.15 10.05
N LYS A 93 -16.06 12.83 11.13
CA LYS A 93 -16.57 14.20 11.09
C LYS A 93 -15.50 15.28 11.28
N THR A 94 -14.57 15.08 12.20
CA THR A 94 -13.60 16.09 12.67
C THR A 94 -12.18 15.88 12.14
N GLY A 95 -11.87 14.69 11.67
CA GLY A 95 -10.54 14.38 11.12
C GLY A 95 -10.34 15.07 9.76
N HIS A 96 -9.12 15.55 9.51
CA HIS A 96 -8.80 16.31 8.29
C HIS A 96 -8.31 15.45 7.11
N PHE A 97 -8.11 14.14 7.31
CA PHE A 97 -7.72 13.27 6.21
C PHE A 97 -8.85 13.11 5.17
N ASN A 98 -8.47 12.79 3.93
CA ASN A 98 -9.41 12.59 2.85
C ASN A 98 -10.30 11.35 3.07
N PRO A 99 -11.46 11.27 2.39
CA PRO A 99 -12.43 10.19 2.62
C PRO A 99 -11.89 8.80 2.26
N VAL A 100 -11.04 8.69 1.25
CA VAL A 100 -10.45 7.40 0.83
C VAL A 100 -9.55 6.83 1.92
N LEU A 101 -8.66 7.66 2.47
CA LEU A 101 -7.77 7.25 3.57
C LEU A 101 -8.57 6.87 4.82
N LYS A 102 -9.59 7.66 5.18
CA LYS A 102 -10.49 7.36 6.31
C LYS A 102 -11.17 6.02 6.13
N ARG A 103 -11.76 5.76 4.96
CA ARG A 103 -12.43 4.50 4.62
C ARG A 103 -11.48 3.31 4.76
N SER A 104 -10.30 3.37 4.12
CA SER A 104 -9.31 2.30 4.17
C SER A 104 -8.93 1.90 5.59
N PHE A 105 -8.63 2.90 6.43
CA PHE A 105 -8.27 2.64 7.83
C PHE A 105 -9.44 2.18 8.67
N MET A 106 -10.64 2.73 8.45
CA MET A 106 -11.85 2.34 9.18
C MET A 106 -12.21 0.87 8.94
N GLN A 107 -12.18 0.44 7.68
CA GLN A 107 -12.51 -0.93 7.28
C GLN A 107 -11.49 -1.95 7.80
N THR A 108 -10.21 -1.60 7.77
CA THR A 108 -9.13 -2.54 8.09
C THR A 108 -8.82 -2.61 9.58
N PHE A 109 -8.89 -1.47 10.30
CA PHE A 109 -8.45 -1.38 11.70
C PHE A 109 -9.58 -1.14 12.69
N GLU A 110 -10.85 -1.10 12.22
CA GLU A 110 -12.00 -0.93 13.11
C GLU A 110 -11.80 0.26 14.07
N LEU A 111 -11.59 1.46 13.53
CA LEU A 111 -11.14 2.66 14.29
C LEU A 111 -12.03 3.05 15.48
N SER A 112 -13.27 2.58 15.54
CA SER A 112 -14.19 2.78 16.68
C SER A 112 -13.95 1.80 17.82
N ASN A 113 -13.06 0.83 17.68
CA ASN A 113 -12.78 -0.14 18.72
C ASN A 113 -12.06 0.52 19.90
N ALA A 114 -12.58 0.35 21.10
CA ALA A 114 -11.98 0.90 22.32
C ALA A 114 -10.56 0.33 22.59
N GLN A 115 -10.24 -0.83 22.03
CA GLN A 115 -8.95 -1.50 22.15
C GLN A 115 -8.05 -1.31 20.93
N LEU A 116 -8.29 -0.28 20.11
CA LEU A 116 -7.63 -0.03 18.83
C LEU A 116 -6.10 -0.20 18.87
N LEU A 117 -5.45 0.26 19.93
CA LEU A 117 -3.99 0.25 20.05
C LEU A 117 -3.44 -0.97 20.80
N THR A 118 -4.27 -1.93 21.18
CA THR A 118 -3.77 -3.15 21.86
C THR A 118 -3.09 -4.08 20.87
N GLU A 119 -2.08 -4.81 21.34
CA GLU A 119 -1.40 -5.84 20.55
C GLU A 119 -2.37 -6.90 20.03
N GLN A 120 -3.29 -7.33 20.87
CA GLN A 120 -4.30 -8.34 20.53
C GLN A 120 -5.19 -7.88 19.37
N HIS A 121 -5.69 -6.65 19.43
CA HIS A 121 -6.53 -6.11 18.36
C HIS A 121 -5.78 -5.98 17.04
N LEU A 122 -4.58 -5.40 17.07
CA LEU A 122 -3.77 -5.22 15.87
C LEU A 122 -3.31 -6.55 15.27
N SER A 123 -2.95 -7.52 16.11
CA SER A 123 -2.62 -8.88 15.64
C SER A 123 -3.81 -9.52 14.92
N ARG A 124 -5.02 -9.39 15.47
CA ARG A 124 -6.25 -9.87 14.83
C ARG A 124 -6.50 -9.18 13.48
N CYS A 125 -6.31 -7.86 13.41
CA CYS A 125 -6.46 -7.14 12.12
C CYS A 125 -5.45 -7.62 11.09
N TYR A 126 -4.20 -7.86 11.48
CA TYR A 126 -3.16 -8.39 10.61
C TYR A 126 -3.51 -9.78 10.08
N GLU A 127 -3.86 -10.71 10.97
CA GLU A 127 -4.22 -12.08 10.64
C GLU A 127 -5.46 -12.14 9.74
N LYS A 128 -6.48 -11.35 10.06
CA LYS A 128 -7.71 -11.25 9.24
C LYS A 128 -7.38 -10.78 7.82
N HIS A 129 -6.58 -9.73 7.68
CA HIS A 129 -6.18 -9.22 6.38
C HIS A 129 -5.36 -10.26 5.60
N GLN A 130 -4.40 -10.92 6.23
CA GLN A 130 -3.62 -11.99 5.61
C GLN A 130 -4.52 -13.12 5.09
N GLN A 131 -5.40 -13.64 5.94
CA GLN A 131 -6.33 -14.72 5.56
C GLN A 131 -7.25 -14.32 4.41
N GLN A 132 -7.74 -13.07 4.41
CA GLN A 132 -8.61 -12.58 3.34
C GLN A 132 -7.86 -12.47 2.00
N VAL A 133 -6.61 -11.98 2.01
CA VAL A 133 -5.78 -11.92 0.80
C VAL A 133 -5.46 -13.33 0.30
N GLU A 134 -5.01 -14.22 1.17
CA GLU A 134 -4.69 -15.62 0.80
C GLU A 134 -5.90 -16.35 0.23
N LEU A 135 -7.08 -16.16 0.81
CA LEU A 135 -8.32 -16.76 0.32
C LEU A 135 -8.72 -16.20 -1.06
N TYR A 136 -8.66 -14.88 -1.23
CA TYR A 136 -9.07 -14.23 -2.48
C TYR A 136 -8.18 -14.61 -3.66
N PHE A 137 -6.87 -14.69 -3.44
CA PHE A 137 -5.91 -15.03 -4.49
C PHE A 137 -5.55 -16.54 -4.54
N ASN A 138 -6.30 -17.38 -3.85
CA ASN A 138 -6.02 -18.81 -3.84
C ASN A 138 -6.04 -19.40 -5.27
N GLY A 139 -4.96 -20.10 -5.63
CA GLY A 139 -4.79 -20.71 -6.96
C GLY A 139 -4.46 -19.73 -8.09
N ARG A 140 -4.24 -18.46 -7.81
CA ARG A 140 -3.87 -17.43 -8.80
C ARG A 140 -2.35 -17.25 -8.87
N SER A 141 -1.85 -16.89 -10.06
CA SER A 141 -0.42 -16.66 -10.32
C SER A 141 -0.06 -15.16 -10.38
N ASP A 142 -1.01 -14.27 -10.22
CA ASP A 142 -0.86 -12.82 -10.28
C ASP A 142 -0.67 -12.16 -8.91
N LEU A 143 -0.56 -12.96 -7.83
CA LEU A 143 -0.14 -12.53 -6.51
C LEU A 143 1.28 -13.00 -6.20
N LEU A 144 2.12 -12.09 -5.73
CA LEU A 144 3.39 -12.38 -5.07
C LEU A 144 3.30 -11.99 -3.59
N SER A 145 3.61 -12.93 -2.68
CA SER A 145 3.74 -12.65 -1.24
C SER A 145 5.22 -12.64 -0.84
N ILE A 146 5.71 -11.52 -0.30
CA ILE A 146 7.12 -11.35 0.11
C ILE A 146 7.27 -10.56 1.41
N ASP A 147 8.31 -10.88 2.18
CA ASP A 147 8.86 -9.99 3.21
C ASP A 147 10.13 -9.33 2.66
N ILE A 148 10.11 -8.01 2.49
CA ILE A 148 11.22 -7.26 1.90
C ILE A 148 12.48 -7.23 2.79
N SER A 149 12.40 -7.67 4.04
CA SER A 149 13.55 -7.80 4.92
C SER A 149 14.35 -9.09 4.68
N MET A 150 13.80 -10.02 3.92
CA MET A 150 14.44 -11.29 3.62
C MET A 150 15.43 -11.14 2.47
N PRO A 151 16.61 -11.78 2.54
CA PRO A 151 17.56 -11.81 1.44
C PRO A 151 16.90 -12.36 0.16
N GLY A 152 17.22 -11.78 -1.00
CA GLY A 152 16.70 -12.20 -2.30
C GLY A 152 15.27 -11.75 -2.61
N SER A 153 14.58 -11.06 -1.68
CA SER A 153 13.19 -10.62 -1.89
C SER A 153 13.05 -9.61 -3.06
N LEU A 154 14.04 -8.77 -3.31
CA LEU A 154 14.03 -7.86 -4.47
C LEU A 154 14.15 -8.64 -5.79
N GLN A 155 15.04 -9.65 -5.83
CA GLN A 155 15.18 -10.54 -6.97
C GLN A 155 13.86 -11.27 -7.28
N THR A 156 13.20 -11.79 -6.24
CA THR A 156 11.90 -12.45 -6.37
C THR A 156 10.85 -11.50 -6.94
N LEU A 157 10.81 -10.24 -6.46
CA LEU A 157 9.93 -9.22 -7.00
C LEU A 157 10.19 -8.95 -8.50
N PHE A 158 11.45 -8.78 -8.88
CA PHE A 158 11.80 -8.47 -10.26
C PHE A 158 11.48 -9.64 -11.20
N THR A 159 11.78 -10.87 -10.79
CA THR A 159 11.38 -12.07 -11.55
C THR A 159 9.87 -12.14 -11.73
N PHE A 160 9.09 -11.91 -10.68
CA PHE A 160 7.62 -11.88 -10.76
C PHE A 160 7.10 -10.80 -11.71
N LEU A 161 7.73 -9.63 -11.72
CA LEU A 161 7.35 -8.52 -12.60
C LEU A 161 7.87 -8.68 -14.03
N GLY A 162 8.81 -9.59 -14.28
CA GLY A 162 9.48 -9.76 -15.58
C GLY A 162 10.50 -8.66 -15.87
N LEU A 163 11.18 -8.17 -14.82
CA LEU A 163 12.21 -7.14 -14.91
C LEU A 163 13.60 -7.78 -14.86
N ASP A 164 14.53 -7.21 -15.59
CA ASP A 164 15.95 -7.59 -15.48
C ASP A 164 16.49 -7.13 -14.12
N CYS A 165 17.23 -8.00 -13.47
CA CYS A 165 17.82 -7.73 -12.16
C CYS A 165 19.33 -7.92 -12.22
N ASN A 166 20.06 -6.96 -11.65
CA ASN A 166 21.47 -7.14 -11.34
C ASN A 166 21.60 -7.79 -9.95
N ASP A 167 22.36 -8.86 -9.84
CA ASP A 167 22.46 -9.74 -8.65
C ASP A 167 22.85 -9.04 -7.33
N ASN A 168 23.29 -7.78 -7.37
CA ASN A 168 23.76 -7.01 -6.21
C ASN A 168 22.77 -5.94 -5.73
N GLN A 169 21.53 -5.93 -6.24
CA GLN A 169 20.55 -4.94 -5.80
C GLN A 169 19.77 -5.40 -4.57
N HIS A 170 19.62 -4.50 -3.60
CA HIS A 170 18.81 -4.69 -2.39
C HIS A 170 17.75 -3.60 -2.29
N PHE A 171 16.66 -3.88 -1.60
CA PHE A 171 15.70 -2.83 -1.28
C PHE A 171 16.41 -1.68 -0.55
N PRO A 172 16.12 -0.41 -0.92
CA PRO A 172 16.66 0.71 -0.19
C PRO A 172 16.19 0.65 1.27
N HIS A 173 17.14 0.61 2.20
CA HIS A 173 16.85 0.61 3.64
C HIS A 173 16.40 1.99 4.10
N LEU A 174 15.16 2.37 3.80
CA LEU A 174 14.64 3.71 4.07
C LEU A 174 14.17 3.92 5.52
N ASN A 175 14.21 2.88 6.36
CA ASN A 175 13.66 2.91 7.71
C ASN A 175 14.55 2.24 8.77
N GLN A 176 15.86 2.30 8.63
CA GLN A 176 16.77 1.90 9.72
C GLN A 176 17.09 3.12 10.62
N GLY A 177 16.63 3.06 11.86
CA GLY A 177 16.88 4.08 12.87
C GLY A 177 15.81 5.18 12.94
N THR A 178 16.16 6.28 13.62
CA THR A 178 15.31 7.46 13.86
C THR A 178 15.10 8.35 12.61
N GLN A 179 15.86 8.14 11.56
CA GLN A 179 15.67 8.82 10.28
C GLN A 179 14.67 8.05 9.42
N VAL A 180 13.41 8.37 9.58
CA VAL A 180 12.36 8.00 8.62
C VAL A 180 12.60 8.86 7.38
N SER A 181 13.20 8.31 6.32
CA SER A 181 13.11 8.96 5.02
C SER A 181 11.65 8.89 4.56
N ASN A 182 10.95 9.98 4.80
CA ASN A 182 9.55 10.10 4.49
C ASN A 182 9.42 10.08 2.96
N TRP A 183 8.47 9.30 2.41
CA TRP A 183 8.10 9.35 0.99
C TRP A 183 8.01 10.78 0.46
N LYS A 184 7.52 11.73 1.26
CA LYS A 184 7.41 13.14 0.90
C LYS A 184 8.76 13.78 0.54
N ASN A 185 9.84 13.35 1.16
CA ASN A 185 11.18 13.92 0.97
C ASN A 185 11.93 13.27 -0.21
N TYR A 186 11.49 12.12 -0.67
CA TYR A 186 12.08 11.45 -1.83
C TYR A 186 11.66 12.18 -3.11
N LYS A 187 12.62 12.68 -3.88
CA LYS A 187 12.36 13.41 -5.14
C LYS A 187 12.66 12.51 -6.32
N HIS A 188 11.70 12.30 -7.19
CA HIS A 188 11.85 11.54 -8.42
C HIS A 188 10.83 12.03 -9.47
N ALA A 189 11.22 12.04 -10.75
CA ALA A 189 10.38 12.54 -11.85
C ALA A 189 9.10 11.71 -12.01
N ASN A 190 9.19 10.40 -11.82
CA ASN A 190 8.08 9.46 -11.99
C ASN A 190 7.18 9.32 -10.74
N LYS A 191 7.39 10.17 -9.74
CA LYS A 191 6.58 10.15 -8.53
C LYS A 191 5.23 10.82 -8.78
N ILE A 192 4.16 10.07 -8.63
CA ILE A 192 2.79 10.57 -8.82
C ILE A 192 2.25 11.14 -7.51
N ASN A 193 1.64 12.32 -7.59
CA ASN A 193 0.98 12.93 -6.44
C ASN A 193 -0.33 12.20 -6.14
N SER A 194 -0.52 11.78 -4.89
CA SER A 194 -1.71 11.07 -4.42
C SER A 194 -3.03 11.82 -4.63
N LEU A 195 -2.96 13.14 -4.77
CA LEU A 195 -4.09 14.05 -4.95
C LEU A 195 -4.07 14.72 -6.33
N SER A 196 -3.43 14.11 -7.33
CA SER A 196 -3.43 14.62 -8.70
C SER A 196 -4.85 14.93 -9.17
N ALA A 197 -5.06 16.14 -9.68
CA ALA A 197 -6.34 16.60 -10.20
C ALA A 197 -6.32 16.58 -11.73
N GLY A 198 -7.15 15.77 -12.34
CA GLY A 198 -7.33 15.73 -13.78
C GLY A 198 -8.25 16.83 -14.31
N LYS A 199 -8.72 16.70 -15.56
CA LYS A 199 -9.65 17.63 -16.21
C LYS A 199 -10.93 17.89 -15.40
N ASN A 200 -11.39 16.88 -14.67
CA ASN A 200 -12.59 16.93 -13.82
C ASN A 200 -12.27 17.39 -12.39
N HIS A 201 -11.18 18.11 -12.20
CA HIS A 201 -10.70 18.51 -10.89
C HIS A 201 -10.34 17.30 -10.01
N ARG A 202 -10.31 17.47 -8.68
CA ARG A 202 -9.96 16.41 -7.73
C ARG A 202 -11.20 15.56 -7.43
N ARG A 203 -11.39 14.47 -8.17
CA ARG A 203 -12.41 13.46 -7.89
C ARG A 203 -11.76 12.34 -7.07
N PHE A 204 -12.22 12.16 -5.84
CA PHE A 204 -11.77 11.07 -5.00
C PHE A 204 -12.18 9.72 -5.59
N PHE A 205 -11.34 8.71 -5.37
CA PHE A 205 -11.58 7.37 -5.86
C PHE A 205 -12.74 6.73 -5.09
N ASP A 206 -13.86 6.56 -5.76
CA ASP A 206 -15.06 5.92 -5.24
C ASP A 206 -15.58 4.90 -6.27
N TYR A 207 -15.81 3.67 -5.83
CA TYR A 207 -16.24 2.58 -6.70
C TYR A 207 -17.68 2.72 -7.18
N HIS A 208 -18.54 3.37 -6.41
CA HIS A 208 -19.95 3.57 -6.75
C HIS A 208 -20.16 4.46 -7.98
N ASP A 209 -19.16 5.25 -8.32
CA ASP A 209 -19.20 6.17 -9.44
C ASP A 209 -18.51 5.63 -10.72
N LEU A 210 -17.95 4.42 -10.68
CA LEU A 210 -17.27 3.83 -11.81
C LEU A 210 -18.23 2.92 -12.57
N PRO A 211 -18.32 3.01 -13.91
CA PRO A 211 -19.04 2.02 -14.69
C PRO A 211 -18.37 0.66 -14.50
N ILE A 212 -19.08 -0.25 -13.89
CA ILE A 212 -18.73 -1.68 -13.80
C ILE A 212 -19.10 -2.36 -15.13
#